data_f3dc74d858a2415c7237fef1422e0141
#
_entry.id   f3dc74d858a2415c7237fef1422e0141
#
_cell.length_a   1.000
_cell.length_b   1.000
_cell.length_c   1.000
_cell.angle_alpha   90.00
_cell.angle_beta   90.00
_cell.angle_gamma   90.00
#
_symmetry.space_group_name_H-M   'P 1'
#
loop_
_entity.id
_entity.type
_entity.pdbx_description
1 polymer ?
#
loop_
_entity_poly.entity_id
_entity_poly.type
_entity_poly.pdbx_seq_one_letter_code
_entity_poly.pdbx_strand_id
1 'polypeptide(L)'
;MCPSTDQLKYLDLSSFSMKDMSPEPLRVLLEKVAHTLQTLVLEFCEITESQLNAISPALGHCSKLKTFSFCGNQIPLTALKNLLSHTASLPLEQAKYPAPLESFDEILWGFWTEINHMKFDQVRKELMQLVKDIKPVHDIQIYSYDCVLHLKHTDFIAGNPVAIW
;
A
#
# COMPACT_ATOMS: atom_id res chain seq x y z
N MET A 1 -2.27 10.40 29.26
CA MET A 1 -2.23 9.12 28.51
C MET A 1 -3.65 8.62 28.32
N CYS A 2 -4.02 8.37 27.07
CA CYS A 2 -5.36 7.86 26.79
C CYS A 2 -5.37 6.34 26.97
N PRO A 3 -6.09 5.79 27.96
CA PRO A 3 -6.07 4.34 28.22
C PRO A 3 -6.72 3.52 27.12
N SER A 4 -7.46 4.15 26.20
CA SER A 4 -8.14 3.47 25.12
C SER A 4 -7.28 3.24 23.88
N THR A 5 -6.04 3.74 23.82
CA THR A 5 -5.17 3.60 22.65
C THR A 5 -4.88 2.12 22.35
N ASP A 6 -4.73 1.30 23.36
CA ASP A 6 -4.43 -0.13 23.21
C ASP A 6 -5.59 -0.93 22.60
N GLN A 7 -6.77 -0.32 22.47
CA GLN A 7 -7.96 -0.95 21.90
C GLN A 7 -8.40 -0.30 20.58
N LEU A 8 -7.53 0.52 19.99
CA LEU A 8 -7.85 1.21 18.75
C LEU A 8 -8.06 0.22 17.61
N LYS A 9 -9.22 0.33 16.96
CA LYS A 9 -9.61 -0.52 15.84
C LYS A 9 -9.61 0.19 14.50
N TYR A 10 -9.74 1.50 14.50
CA TYR A 10 -9.88 2.32 13.30
C TYR A 10 -8.97 3.53 13.39
N LEU A 11 -8.10 3.68 12.41
CA LEU A 11 -7.19 4.83 12.30
C LEU A 11 -7.23 5.36 10.87
N ASP A 12 -7.67 6.60 10.71
CA ASP A 12 -7.68 7.30 9.43
C ASP A 12 -6.90 8.60 9.58
N LEU A 13 -5.78 8.70 8.88
CA LEU A 13 -4.94 9.89 8.83
C LEU A 13 -4.95 10.53 7.43
N SER A 14 -5.98 10.26 6.64
CA SER A 14 -6.10 10.75 5.27
C SER A 14 -5.91 12.27 5.19
N SER A 15 -5.13 12.71 4.21
CA SER A 15 -4.81 14.11 3.94
C SER A 15 -4.01 14.81 5.06
N PHE A 16 -3.48 14.06 6.02
CA PHE A 16 -2.54 14.59 7.00
C PHE A 16 -1.12 14.45 6.45
N SER A 17 -0.48 15.58 6.12
CA SER A 17 0.87 15.54 5.54
C SER A 17 1.89 15.06 6.57
N MET A 18 2.60 14.00 6.22
CA MET A 18 3.68 13.43 7.03
C MET A 18 5.06 13.71 6.45
N LYS A 19 5.13 14.51 5.39
CA LYS A 19 6.35 14.71 4.59
C LYS A 19 7.58 15.09 5.43
N ASP A 20 7.42 16.02 6.36
CA ASP A 20 8.52 16.54 7.18
C ASP A 20 8.53 15.94 8.59
N MET A 21 7.77 14.90 8.83
CA MET A 21 7.64 14.29 10.16
C MET A 21 8.50 13.04 10.27
N SER A 22 8.97 12.77 11.49
CA SER A 22 9.59 11.47 11.78
C SER A 22 8.55 10.35 11.66
N PRO A 23 8.91 9.19 11.09
CA PRO A 23 8.01 8.04 11.04
C PRO A 23 7.85 7.32 12.40
N GLU A 24 8.69 7.64 13.38
CA GLU A 24 8.74 6.92 14.65
C GLU A 24 7.43 6.95 15.45
N PRO A 25 6.73 8.11 15.60
CA PRO A 25 5.45 8.09 16.32
C PRO A 25 4.42 7.16 15.71
N LEU A 26 4.32 7.13 14.38
CA LEU A 26 3.39 6.23 13.70
C LEU A 26 3.85 4.78 13.83
N ARG A 27 5.14 4.50 13.70
CA ARG A 27 5.68 3.15 13.89
C ARG A 27 5.37 2.61 15.29
N VAL A 28 5.63 3.42 16.31
CA VAL A 28 5.36 3.06 17.70
C VAL A 28 3.88 2.82 17.93
N LEU A 29 3.02 3.68 17.38
CA LEU A 29 1.57 3.52 17.47
C LEU A 29 1.11 2.21 16.83
N LEU A 30 1.59 1.89 15.63
CA LEU A 30 1.23 0.66 14.92
C LEU A 30 1.63 -0.59 15.71
N GLU A 31 2.83 -0.60 16.30
CA GLU A 31 3.26 -1.71 17.15
C GLU A 31 2.36 -1.86 18.38
N LYS A 32 1.96 -0.73 18.96
CA LYS A 32 1.11 -0.72 20.15
C LYS A 32 -0.29 -1.27 19.88
N VAL A 33 -0.85 -0.96 18.70
CA VAL A 33 -2.21 -1.36 18.32
C VAL A 33 -2.24 -2.58 17.40
N ALA A 34 -1.12 -3.26 17.21
CA ALA A 34 -0.96 -4.34 16.24
C ALA A 34 -1.97 -5.49 16.41
N HIS A 35 -2.43 -5.74 17.63
CA HIS A 35 -3.38 -6.82 17.91
C HIS A 35 -4.85 -6.38 17.90
N THR A 36 -5.12 -5.10 17.70
CA THR A 36 -6.50 -4.57 17.75
C THR A 36 -6.90 -3.83 16.49
N LEU A 37 -5.95 -3.23 15.75
CA LEU A 37 -6.24 -2.40 14.58
C LEU A 37 -6.87 -3.24 13.47
N GLN A 38 -8.04 -2.81 13.00
CA GLN A 38 -8.78 -3.47 11.92
C GLN A 38 -8.83 -2.65 10.63
N THR A 39 -8.77 -1.33 10.74
CA THR A 39 -8.82 -0.42 9.59
C THR A 39 -7.72 0.63 9.71
N LEU A 40 -6.90 0.75 8.68
CA LEU A 40 -5.87 1.77 8.58
C LEU A 40 -5.98 2.46 7.21
N VAL A 41 -6.22 3.75 7.22
CA VAL A 41 -6.30 4.58 6.01
C VAL A 41 -5.22 5.66 6.08
N LEU A 42 -4.30 5.63 5.12
CA LEU A 42 -3.18 6.56 4.99
C LEU A 42 -3.17 7.21 3.60
N GLU A 43 -4.35 7.60 3.10
CA GLU A 43 -4.48 8.18 1.78
C GLU A 43 -4.02 9.64 1.75
N PHE A 44 -3.27 10.02 0.70
CA PHE A 44 -2.83 11.40 0.47
C PHE A 44 -2.07 12.01 1.66
N CYS A 45 -1.19 11.21 2.27
CA CYS A 45 -0.41 11.64 3.44
C CYS A 45 1.01 12.11 3.10
N GLU A 46 1.38 12.15 1.85
CA GLU A 46 2.73 12.51 1.39
C GLU A 46 3.82 11.68 2.08
N ILE A 47 3.55 10.40 2.31
CA ILE A 47 4.52 9.49 2.93
C ILE A 47 5.63 9.18 1.93
N THR A 48 6.87 9.41 2.35
CA THR A 48 8.07 9.16 1.54
C THR A 48 8.47 7.69 1.60
N GLU A 49 9.34 7.28 0.67
CA GLU A 49 9.90 5.93 0.66
C GLU A 49 10.57 5.57 1.98
N SER A 50 11.38 6.49 2.52
CA SER A 50 12.10 6.26 3.76
C SER A 50 11.15 6.09 4.95
N GLN A 51 10.09 6.91 5.03
CA GLN A 51 9.07 6.78 6.06
C GLN A 51 8.31 5.45 5.91
N LEU A 52 7.93 5.10 4.69
CA LEU A 52 7.23 3.84 4.43
C LEU A 52 8.08 2.62 4.82
N ASN A 53 9.35 2.63 4.48
CA ASN A 53 10.26 1.54 4.86
C ASN A 53 10.40 1.41 6.38
N ALA A 54 10.31 2.52 7.11
CA ALA A 54 10.36 2.50 8.57
C ALA A 54 9.09 1.90 9.20
N ILE A 55 7.91 2.13 8.61
CA ILE A 55 6.63 1.65 9.18
C ILE A 55 6.19 0.29 8.64
N SER A 56 6.70 -0.16 7.50
CA SER A 56 6.26 -1.41 6.86
C SER A 56 6.40 -2.65 7.76
N PRO A 57 7.49 -2.86 8.52
CA PRO A 57 7.56 -3.99 9.44
C PRO A 57 6.47 -3.96 10.51
N ALA A 58 6.17 -2.76 11.06
CA ALA A 58 5.10 -2.61 12.05
C ALA A 58 3.73 -2.92 11.46
N LEU A 59 3.48 -2.52 10.20
CA LEU A 59 2.27 -2.89 9.47
C LEU A 59 2.12 -4.40 9.37
N GLY A 60 3.19 -5.10 9.06
CA GLY A 60 3.20 -6.56 8.96
C GLY A 60 2.84 -7.28 10.26
N HIS A 61 2.97 -6.61 11.40
CA HIS A 61 2.58 -7.13 12.70
C HIS A 61 1.11 -6.91 13.05
N CYS A 62 0.38 -6.12 12.27
CA CYS A 62 -1.04 -5.82 12.50
C CYS A 62 -1.92 -7.01 12.10
N SER A 63 -1.92 -8.06 12.91
CA SER A 63 -2.48 -9.38 12.61
C SER A 63 -4.01 -9.39 12.44
N LYS A 64 -4.72 -8.33 12.84
CA LYS A 64 -6.18 -8.22 12.71
C LYS A 64 -6.62 -7.19 11.68
N LEU A 65 -5.67 -6.64 10.92
CA LEU A 65 -5.97 -5.62 9.92
C LEU A 65 -6.78 -6.23 8.78
N LYS A 66 -7.96 -5.67 8.52
CA LYS A 66 -8.89 -6.11 7.47
C LYS A 66 -8.95 -5.14 6.30
N THR A 67 -8.76 -3.86 6.57
CA THR A 67 -8.82 -2.81 5.57
C THR A 67 -7.57 -1.95 5.66
N PHE A 68 -6.86 -1.85 4.55
CA PHE A 68 -5.69 -1.00 4.42
C PHE A 68 -5.76 -0.23 3.11
N SER A 69 -5.60 1.09 3.18
CA SER A 69 -5.52 1.94 2.00
C SER A 69 -4.33 2.88 2.09
N PHE A 70 -3.49 2.85 1.06
CA PHE A 70 -2.29 3.68 0.94
C PHE A 70 -2.32 4.55 -0.33
N CYS A 71 -3.47 4.70 -0.96
CA CYS A 71 -3.62 5.44 -2.21
C CYS A 71 -3.20 6.90 -2.06
N GLY A 72 -2.75 7.51 -3.17
CA GLY A 72 -2.39 8.92 -3.20
C GLY A 72 -1.02 9.27 -2.62
N ASN A 73 -0.23 8.28 -2.22
CA ASN A 73 1.16 8.49 -1.81
C ASN A 73 2.09 8.14 -2.97
N GLN A 74 3.08 8.98 -3.20
CA GLN A 74 4.03 8.83 -4.30
C GLN A 74 5.21 7.99 -3.85
N ILE A 75 5.26 6.74 -4.26
CA ILE A 75 6.34 5.81 -3.88
C ILE A 75 6.90 5.10 -5.12
N PRO A 76 8.21 4.79 -5.12
CA PRO A 76 8.80 3.99 -6.20
C PRO A 76 8.37 2.52 -6.11
N LEU A 77 8.56 1.80 -7.20
CA LEU A 77 8.21 0.39 -7.28
C LEU A 77 8.91 -0.46 -6.20
N THR A 78 10.15 -0.15 -5.87
CA THR A 78 10.89 -0.87 -4.82
C THR A 78 10.21 -0.74 -3.46
N ALA A 79 9.74 0.46 -3.12
CA ALA A 79 9.00 0.69 -1.86
C ALA A 79 7.65 -0.04 -1.86
N LEU A 80 6.95 -0.05 -3.00
CA LEU A 80 5.69 -0.78 -3.14
C LEU A 80 5.91 -2.29 -2.96
N LYS A 81 6.94 -2.84 -3.59
CA LYS A 81 7.28 -4.26 -3.43
C LYS A 81 7.59 -4.62 -1.98
N ASN A 82 8.33 -3.77 -1.29
CA ASN A 82 8.64 -3.98 0.12
C ASN A 82 7.37 -3.95 0.99
N LEU A 83 6.48 -2.99 0.74
CA LEU A 83 5.20 -2.89 1.45
C LEU A 83 4.34 -4.14 1.20
N LEU A 84 4.20 -4.58 -0.04
CA LEU A 84 3.44 -5.77 -0.39
C LEU A 84 4.00 -7.01 0.30
N SER A 85 5.31 -7.15 0.38
CA SER A 85 5.96 -8.29 1.04
C SER A 85 5.65 -8.33 2.53
N HIS A 86 5.59 -7.18 3.20
CA HIS A 86 5.26 -7.10 4.63
C HIS A 86 3.78 -7.36 4.92
N THR A 87 2.89 -7.04 3.98
CA THR A 87 1.44 -7.16 4.18
C THR A 87 0.82 -8.41 3.58
N ALA A 88 1.60 -9.22 2.87
CA ALA A 88 1.12 -10.39 2.13
C ALA A 88 0.38 -11.42 2.99
N SER A 89 0.79 -11.62 4.23
CA SER A 89 0.22 -12.61 5.13
C SER A 89 -0.95 -12.08 5.98
N LEU A 90 -1.27 -10.79 5.87
CA LEU A 90 -2.34 -10.19 6.65
C LEU A 90 -3.73 -10.61 6.11
N PRO A 91 -4.74 -10.75 6.99
CA PRO A 91 -6.09 -11.17 6.58
C PRO A 91 -6.90 -10.01 5.98
N LEU A 92 -6.32 -9.28 5.03
CA LEU A 92 -6.93 -8.09 4.45
C LEU A 92 -8.12 -8.46 3.55
N GLU A 93 -9.25 -7.84 3.79
CA GLU A 93 -10.44 -7.95 2.94
C GLU A 93 -10.39 -6.88 1.84
N GLN A 94 -9.82 -5.70 2.16
CA GLN A 94 -9.59 -4.62 1.22
C GLN A 94 -8.17 -4.10 1.37
N ALA A 95 -7.39 -4.17 0.30
CA ALA A 95 -6.01 -3.71 0.28
C ALA A 95 -5.79 -2.85 -0.96
N LYS A 96 -5.63 -1.55 -0.77
CA LYS A 96 -5.49 -0.57 -1.86
C LYS A 96 -4.12 0.09 -1.80
N TYR A 97 -3.40 0.01 -2.90
CA TYR A 97 -2.04 0.54 -3.03
C TYR A 97 -1.96 1.51 -4.22
N PRO A 98 -1.10 2.53 -4.17
CA PRO A 98 -0.95 3.44 -5.30
C PRO A 98 -0.13 2.80 -6.42
N ALA A 99 -0.40 3.19 -7.66
CA ALA A 99 0.50 2.87 -8.76
C ALA A 99 1.86 3.54 -8.50
N PRO A 100 2.97 2.81 -8.67
CA PRO A 100 4.29 3.36 -8.35
C PRO A 100 4.71 4.44 -9.35
N LEU A 101 5.70 5.26 -8.94
CA LEU A 101 6.20 6.39 -9.75
C LEU A 101 6.61 5.97 -11.16
N GLU A 102 7.14 4.77 -11.32
CA GLU A 102 7.60 4.25 -12.61
C GLU A 102 6.47 4.02 -13.63
N SER A 103 5.22 4.12 -13.19
CA SER A 103 4.04 3.99 -14.07
C SER A 103 3.73 5.27 -14.86
N PHE A 104 4.36 6.37 -14.52
CA PHE A 104 4.06 7.70 -15.06
C PHE A 104 5.23 8.24 -15.87
N ASP A 105 4.94 9.08 -16.89
CA ASP A 105 5.98 9.71 -17.68
C ASP A 105 6.69 10.83 -16.93
N GLU A 106 5.91 11.76 -16.37
CA GLU A 106 6.44 12.89 -15.64
C GLU A 106 5.48 13.28 -14.53
N ILE A 107 6.04 13.82 -13.45
CA ILE A 107 5.28 14.47 -12.40
C ILE A 107 5.48 15.96 -12.59
N LEU A 108 4.50 16.63 -13.21
CA LEU A 108 4.54 18.07 -13.43
C LEU A 108 3.91 18.78 -12.24
N TRP A 109 4.64 19.74 -11.64
CA TRP A 109 4.12 20.61 -10.58
C TRP A 109 3.59 19.86 -9.35
N GLY A 110 4.09 18.66 -9.08
CA GLY A 110 3.60 17.84 -7.97
C GLY A 110 2.25 17.17 -8.21
N PHE A 111 1.69 17.28 -9.41
CA PHE A 111 0.46 16.61 -9.80
C PHE A 111 0.77 15.39 -10.65
N TRP A 112 -0.05 14.35 -10.47
CA TRP A 112 0.03 13.14 -11.27
C TRP A 112 -0.38 13.41 -12.70
N THR A 113 0.43 12.95 -13.63
CA THR A 113 0.01 12.84 -15.02
C THR A 113 -0.70 11.51 -15.24
N GLU A 114 -1.26 11.34 -16.43
CA GLU A 114 -1.86 10.06 -16.81
C GLU A 114 -0.83 8.94 -16.79
N ILE A 115 -1.29 7.73 -16.49
CA ILE A 115 -0.45 6.55 -16.57
C ILE A 115 0.08 6.37 -18.00
N ASN A 116 1.37 6.09 -18.12
CA ASN A 116 1.94 5.59 -19.36
C ASN A 116 1.71 4.08 -19.43
N HIS A 117 0.89 3.64 -20.36
CA HIS A 117 0.48 2.23 -20.45
C HIS A 117 1.65 1.27 -20.68
N MET A 118 2.68 1.69 -21.42
CA MET A 118 3.85 0.85 -21.66
C MET A 118 4.68 0.69 -20.38
N LYS A 119 4.88 1.78 -19.65
CA LYS A 119 5.59 1.76 -18.36
C LYS A 119 4.81 0.97 -17.31
N PHE A 120 3.50 1.17 -17.27
CA PHE A 120 2.64 0.44 -16.33
C PHE A 120 2.59 -1.06 -16.66
N ASP A 121 2.65 -1.44 -17.93
CA ASP A 121 2.71 -2.85 -18.30
C ASP A 121 3.98 -3.52 -17.76
N GLN A 122 5.11 -2.82 -17.79
CA GLN A 122 6.35 -3.30 -17.17
C GLN A 122 6.22 -3.45 -15.65
N VAL A 123 5.64 -2.44 -15.01
CA VAL A 123 5.35 -2.48 -13.56
C VAL A 123 4.43 -3.65 -13.23
N ARG A 124 3.39 -3.86 -14.03
CA ARG A 124 2.45 -4.97 -13.86
C ARG A 124 3.17 -6.32 -13.91
N LYS A 125 4.06 -6.51 -14.87
CA LYS A 125 4.83 -7.75 -14.99
C LYS A 125 5.70 -8.02 -13.76
N GLU A 126 6.35 -6.99 -13.24
CA GLU A 126 7.17 -7.11 -12.04
C GLU A 126 6.34 -7.41 -10.79
N LEU A 127 5.16 -6.76 -10.66
CA LEU A 127 4.24 -7.03 -9.56
C LEU A 127 3.65 -8.44 -9.65
N MET A 128 3.34 -8.91 -10.85
CA MET A 128 2.89 -10.28 -11.07
C MET A 128 3.94 -11.30 -10.60
N GLN A 129 5.19 -11.06 -10.94
CA GLN A 129 6.27 -11.95 -10.51
C GLN A 129 6.40 -11.95 -8.98
N LEU A 130 6.34 -10.77 -8.36
CA LEU A 130 6.37 -10.66 -6.90
C LEU A 130 5.21 -11.43 -6.26
N VAL A 131 3.99 -11.29 -6.77
CA VAL A 131 2.80 -11.97 -6.22
C VAL A 131 2.95 -13.49 -6.31
N LYS A 132 3.55 -14.02 -7.37
CA LYS A 132 3.89 -15.44 -7.46
C LYS A 132 4.84 -15.89 -6.35
N ASP A 133 5.79 -15.04 -5.99
CA ASP A 133 6.81 -15.35 -4.99
C ASP A 133 6.28 -15.24 -3.56
N ILE A 134 5.52 -14.17 -3.25
CA ILE A 134 5.04 -13.91 -1.89
C ILE A 134 3.71 -14.61 -1.57
N LYS A 135 2.94 -15.01 -2.58
CA LYS A 135 1.65 -15.70 -2.46
C LYS A 135 0.74 -15.05 -1.42
N PRO A 136 0.27 -13.82 -1.67
CA PRO A 136 -0.56 -13.12 -0.71
C PRO A 136 -1.86 -13.86 -0.45
N VAL A 137 -2.37 -13.79 0.78
CA VAL A 137 -3.62 -14.44 1.16
C VAL A 137 -4.84 -13.61 0.82
N HIS A 138 -4.64 -12.40 0.29
CA HIS A 138 -5.70 -11.45 -0.06
C HIS A 138 -5.50 -10.89 -1.46
N ASP A 139 -6.56 -10.29 -2.00
CA ASP A 139 -6.49 -9.58 -3.27
C ASP A 139 -5.79 -8.25 -3.11
N ILE A 140 -4.96 -7.88 -4.08
CA ILE A 140 -4.22 -6.63 -4.11
C ILE A 140 -4.82 -5.74 -5.20
N GLN A 141 -5.16 -4.50 -4.85
CA GLN A 141 -5.68 -3.51 -5.79
C GLN A 141 -4.67 -2.37 -5.93
N ILE A 142 -4.20 -2.14 -7.14
CA ILE A 142 -3.29 -1.05 -7.47
C ILE A 142 -4.08 0.06 -8.15
N TYR A 143 -4.12 1.22 -7.51
CA TYR A 143 -4.92 2.36 -7.95
C TYR A 143 -4.08 3.43 -8.60
N SER A 144 -4.57 3.94 -9.71
CA SER A 144 -4.15 5.22 -10.27
C SER A 144 -5.38 6.11 -10.46
N TYR A 145 -5.16 7.30 -10.99
CA TYR A 145 -6.24 8.25 -11.22
C TYR A 145 -7.33 7.70 -12.15
N ASP A 146 -6.93 6.94 -13.15
CA ASP A 146 -7.80 6.48 -14.24
C ASP A 146 -7.91 4.96 -14.40
N CYS A 147 -7.26 4.18 -13.52
CA CYS A 147 -7.36 2.72 -13.62
C CYS A 147 -7.15 2.01 -12.29
N VAL A 148 -7.65 0.78 -12.23
CA VAL A 148 -7.44 -0.13 -11.10
C VAL A 148 -6.93 -1.46 -11.65
N LEU A 149 -5.81 -1.92 -11.12
CA LEU A 149 -5.27 -3.25 -11.41
C LEU A 149 -5.56 -4.17 -10.23
N HIS A 150 -6.27 -5.27 -10.49
CA HIS A 150 -6.49 -6.30 -9.51
C HIS A 150 -5.46 -7.41 -9.67
N LEU A 151 -4.77 -7.75 -8.59
CA LEU A 151 -3.79 -8.83 -8.53
C LEU A 151 -4.29 -9.89 -7.56
N LYS A 152 -4.71 -11.03 -8.10
CA LYS A 152 -5.19 -12.16 -7.32
C LYS A 152 -4.26 -13.34 -7.51
N HIS A 153 -3.99 -14.06 -6.45
CA HIS A 153 -3.16 -15.26 -6.53
C HIS A 153 -3.76 -16.28 -7.52
N THR A 154 -5.08 -16.41 -7.55
CA THR A 154 -5.79 -17.33 -8.44
C THR A 154 -5.67 -16.96 -9.92
N ASP A 155 -5.51 -15.68 -10.24
CA ASP A 155 -5.39 -15.21 -11.62
C ASP A 155 -4.06 -15.64 -12.25
N PHE A 156 -3.03 -15.85 -11.43
CA PHE A 156 -1.73 -16.32 -11.91
C PHE A 156 -1.72 -17.80 -12.28
N ILE A 157 -2.58 -18.58 -11.65
CA ILE A 157 -2.77 -19.99 -12.01
C ILE A 157 -3.51 -20.09 -13.36
N ALA A 158 -4.41 -19.16 -13.65
CA ALA A 158 -5.15 -19.06 -14.90
C ALA A 158 -4.41 -18.27 -16.01
N GLY A 159 -3.31 -17.59 -15.68
CA GLY A 159 -2.46 -16.93 -16.67
C GLY A 159 -2.82 -15.50 -17.05
N ASN A 160 -3.90 -14.91 -16.52
CA ASN A 160 -4.34 -13.57 -16.91
C ASN A 160 -4.76 -12.71 -15.72
N PRO A 161 -3.98 -11.68 -15.36
CA PRO A 161 -4.45 -10.66 -14.43
C PRO A 161 -5.50 -9.78 -15.11
N VAL A 162 -6.54 -9.42 -14.37
CA VAL A 162 -7.58 -8.52 -14.86
C VAL A 162 -7.15 -7.07 -14.58
N ALA A 163 -6.89 -6.32 -15.64
CA ALA A 163 -6.70 -4.88 -15.57
C ALA A 163 -8.00 -4.21 -16.02
N ILE A 164 -8.56 -3.35 -15.17
CA ILE A 164 -9.75 -2.55 -15.50
C ILE A 164 -9.28 -1.12 -15.71
N TRP A 165 -9.35 -0.69 -16.95
CA TRP A 165 -8.93 0.65 -17.38
C TRP A 165 -10.12 1.60 -17.45
#